data_ec50132a8a8bccec1b49226b140544e4
#
_entry.id   ec50132a8a8bccec1b49226b140544e4
#
_cell.length_a   1.000
_cell.length_b   1.000
_cell.length_c   1.000
_cell.angle_alpha   90.00
_cell.angle_beta   90.00
_cell.angle_gamma   90.00
#
_symmetry.space_group_name_H-M   'P 1'
#
loop_
_entity.id
_entity.type
_entity.pdbx_description
1 polymer ?
#
loop_
_entity_poly.entity_id
_entity_poly.type
_entity_poly.pdbx_seq_one_letter_code
_entity_poly.pdbx_strand_id
1 'polypeptide(L)'
;YYSEPAKKIPIYGNYDVVVAGGGCAGFAAAVAAARAGAKTLIIEQFPFFGGTATASLMATIVGIRNQVKPDDLQVCKGIGEELILNLIAQGGAEHSKNSYESAKRSDKKGDLSYNYAFDTEIFKKVTLDMVIEAGCEILFHTYFADTIVDDGCVKGIIIENKSGRQAVLAKVVVDATGDGDVAARAGAAFWQTKGNEAPRLFDAMMYKISGFDPDTDFPGGLFGNELVLWGPATTGRD
;
A
#
# COMPACT_ATOMS: atom_id res chain seq x y z
N TYR A 1 -4.63 -27.97 -20.79
CA TYR A 1 -3.46 -27.64 -19.96
C TYR A 1 -2.21 -27.63 -20.84
N TYR A 2 -1.32 -26.67 -20.61
CA TYR A 2 0.00 -26.67 -21.20
C TYR A 2 1.02 -27.05 -20.12
N SER A 3 1.92 -27.97 -20.39
CA SER A 3 2.99 -28.37 -19.46
C SER A 3 4.25 -27.58 -19.79
N GLU A 4 4.66 -26.69 -18.91
CA GLU A 4 5.93 -25.99 -19.04
C GLU A 4 7.07 -26.95 -18.70
N PRO A 5 8.13 -27.04 -19.53
CA PRO A 5 9.27 -27.88 -19.23
C PRO A 5 9.99 -27.43 -17.94
N ALA A 6 10.46 -28.40 -17.17
CA ALA A 6 11.28 -28.09 -16.00
C ALA A 6 12.57 -27.36 -16.43
N LYS A 7 12.88 -26.25 -15.76
CA LYS A 7 14.09 -25.48 -16.05
C LYS A 7 14.77 -25.05 -14.74
N LYS A 8 16.10 -24.94 -14.80
CA LYS A 8 16.87 -24.31 -13.71
C LYS A 8 16.81 -22.80 -13.87
N ILE A 9 16.51 -22.11 -12.79
CA ILE A 9 16.49 -20.64 -12.72
C ILE A 9 17.63 -20.14 -11.83
N PRO A 10 18.21 -18.97 -12.11
CA PRO A 10 19.26 -18.39 -11.26
C PRO A 10 18.71 -17.97 -9.91
N ILE A 11 19.59 -18.01 -8.90
CA ILE A 11 19.30 -17.42 -7.59
C ILE A 11 19.75 -15.97 -7.63
N TYR A 12 18.81 -15.04 -7.40
CA TYR A 12 19.09 -13.61 -7.32
C TYR A 12 19.90 -13.27 -6.06
N GLY A 13 19.52 -13.83 -4.92
CA GLY A 13 20.21 -13.58 -3.66
C GLY A 13 19.60 -14.31 -2.47
N ASN A 14 20.26 -14.12 -1.31
CA ASN A 14 19.84 -14.65 -0.02
C ASN A 14 19.66 -13.48 0.96
N TYR A 15 18.52 -13.47 1.65
CA TYR A 15 18.11 -12.40 2.57
C TYR A 15 17.64 -12.97 3.91
N ASP A 16 17.66 -12.14 4.94
CA ASP A 16 17.02 -12.48 6.19
C ASP A 16 15.51 -12.33 6.04
N VAL A 17 15.08 -11.22 5.41
CA VAL A 17 13.67 -10.93 5.15
C VAL A 17 13.47 -10.54 3.69
N VAL A 18 12.47 -11.16 3.05
CA VAL A 18 11.96 -10.75 1.75
C VAL A 18 10.52 -10.28 1.92
N VAL A 19 10.22 -9.08 1.44
CA VAL A 19 8.87 -8.51 1.45
C VAL A 19 8.32 -8.55 0.03
N ALA A 20 7.25 -9.28 -0.17
CA ALA A 20 6.55 -9.38 -1.45
C ALA A 20 5.39 -8.38 -1.52
N GLY A 21 5.57 -7.33 -2.31
CA GLY A 21 4.65 -6.21 -2.47
C GLY A 21 5.06 -4.97 -1.68
N GLY A 22 5.07 -3.83 -2.35
CA GLY A 22 5.47 -2.53 -1.81
C GLY A 22 4.28 -1.60 -1.49
N GLY A 23 3.10 -2.16 -1.21
CA GLY A 23 1.96 -1.42 -0.68
C GLY A 23 2.24 -0.86 0.72
N CYS A 24 1.25 -0.21 1.34
CA CYS A 24 1.42 0.42 2.66
C CYS A 24 1.94 -0.56 3.73
N ALA A 25 1.46 -1.81 3.71
CA ALA A 25 1.92 -2.84 4.65
C ALA A 25 3.37 -3.26 4.36
N GLY A 26 3.70 -3.49 3.07
CA GLY A 26 5.02 -3.99 2.67
C GLY A 26 6.12 -2.96 2.88
N PHE A 27 5.89 -1.70 2.52
CA PHE A 27 6.85 -0.63 2.78
C PHE A 27 7.16 -0.53 4.29
N ALA A 28 6.14 -0.56 5.14
CA ALA A 28 6.32 -0.47 6.58
C ALA A 28 7.05 -1.70 7.15
N ALA A 29 6.72 -2.90 6.65
CA ALA A 29 7.40 -4.13 7.04
C ALA A 29 8.87 -4.13 6.63
N ALA A 30 9.20 -3.67 5.42
CA ALA A 30 10.58 -3.59 4.94
C ALA A 30 11.41 -2.60 5.77
N VAL A 31 10.88 -1.41 6.03
CA VAL A 31 11.53 -0.41 6.88
C VAL A 31 11.77 -0.95 8.29
N ALA A 32 10.76 -1.62 8.88
CA ALA A 32 10.88 -2.20 10.22
C ALA A 32 11.95 -3.30 10.27
N ALA A 33 11.94 -4.22 9.30
CA ALA A 33 12.90 -5.33 9.24
C ALA A 33 14.35 -4.84 9.08
N ALA A 34 14.57 -3.90 8.17
CA ALA A 34 15.90 -3.34 7.92
C ALA A 34 16.41 -2.54 9.11
N ARG A 35 15.58 -1.71 9.75
CA ARG A 35 15.93 -0.98 10.98
C ARG A 35 16.25 -1.92 12.16
N ALA A 36 15.69 -3.13 12.17
CA ALA A 36 16.04 -4.18 13.11
C ALA A 36 17.36 -4.89 12.78
N GLY A 37 18.05 -4.51 11.71
CA GLY A 37 19.34 -5.06 11.30
C GLY A 37 19.25 -6.28 10.37
N ALA A 38 18.06 -6.63 9.88
CA ALA A 38 17.90 -7.72 8.93
C ALA A 38 18.32 -7.28 7.51
N LYS A 39 19.05 -8.16 6.81
CA LYS A 39 19.29 -7.98 5.37
C LYS A 39 17.96 -8.15 4.62
N THR A 40 17.36 -7.04 4.20
CA THR A 40 15.99 -6.98 3.69
C THR A 40 15.95 -6.65 2.20
N LEU A 41 15.15 -7.42 1.45
CA LEU A 41 14.74 -7.12 0.08
C LEU A 41 13.24 -6.84 0.05
N ILE A 42 12.83 -5.79 -0.65
CA ILE A 42 11.44 -5.55 -1.01
C ILE A 42 11.26 -5.60 -2.53
N ILE A 43 10.25 -6.34 -3.00
CA ILE A 43 9.88 -6.39 -4.42
C ILE A 43 8.55 -5.66 -4.63
N GLU A 44 8.42 -4.98 -5.76
CA GLU A 44 7.19 -4.26 -6.15
C GLU A 44 7.00 -4.30 -7.67
N GLN A 45 5.78 -4.55 -8.12
CA GLN A 45 5.43 -4.62 -9.55
C GLN A 45 5.43 -3.24 -10.23
N PHE A 46 5.11 -2.19 -9.49
CA PHE A 46 5.14 -0.80 -9.97
C PHE A 46 6.54 -0.18 -9.81
N PRO A 47 6.81 0.97 -10.47
CA PRO A 47 8.05 1.73 -10.28
C PRO A 47 8.05 2.59 -9.01
N PHE A 48 7.13 2.38 -8.09
CA PHE A 48 6.94 3.15 -6.86
C PHE A 48 6.22 2.35 -5.80
N PHE A 49 6.36 2.76 -4.55
CA PHE A 49 5.65 2.19 -3.40
C PHE A 49 4.27 2.83 -3.19
N GLY A 50 3.46 2.19 -2.34
CA GLY A 50 2.20 2.70 -1.84
C GLY A 50 0.98 1.86 -2.20
N GLY A 51 1.04 1.01 -3.24
CA GLY A 51 -0.09 0.16 -3.64
C GLY A 51 -1.37 0.97 -3.85
N THR A 52 -2.43 0.67 -3.08
CA THR A 52 -3.72 1.39 -3.16
C THR A 52 -3.59 2.90 -2.90
N ALA A 53 -2.66 3.32 -2.06
CA ALA A 53 -2.44 4.74 -1.77
C ALA A 53 -1.93 5.52 -2.98
N THR A 54 -1.23 4.87 -3.92
CA THR A 54 -0.59 5.52 -5.06
C THR A 54 -1.10 5.00 -6.40
N ALA A 55 -1.01 3.70 -6.66
CA ALA A 55 -1.47 3.11 -7.93
C ALA A 55 -2.99 3.22 -8.11
N SER A 56 -3.76 3.10 -7.03
CA SER A 56 -5.22 3.22 -7.07
C SER A 56 -5.73 4.60 -6.65
N LEU A 57 -4.83 5.58 -6.43
CA LEU A 57 -5.18 6.97 -6.07
C LEU A 57 -6.04 7.11 -4.80
N MET A 58 -5.98 6.15 -3.86
CA MET A 58 -6.64 6.29 -2.56
C MET A 58 -5.83 7.25 -1.66
N ALA A 59 -5.88 8.53 -1.99
CA ALA A 59 -5.04 9.58 -1.43
C ALA A 59 -5.47 10.04 -0.03
N THR A 60 -5.82 9.09 0.85
CA THR A 60 -6.20 9.40 2.23
C THR A 60 -5.76 8.31 3.20
N ILE A 61 -5.23 8.72 4.35
CA ILE A 61 -4.90 7.82 5.46
C ILE A 61 -5.95 7.99 6.55
N VAL A 62 -6.61 6.91 6.91
CA VAL A 62 -7.64 6.84 7.95
C VAL A 62 -7.17 5.98 9.12
N GLY A 63 -7.80 6.16 10.31
CA GLY A 63 -7.56 5.30 11.47
C GLY A 63 -6.28 5.59 12.26
N ILE A 64 -5.58 6.70 12.00
CA ILE A 64 -4.43 7.14 12.82
C ILE A 64 -4.89 7.63 14.19
N ARG A 65 -6.06 8.26 14.24
CA ARG A 65 -6.68 8.78 15.46
C ARG A 65 -8.02 8.10 15.69
N ASN A 66 -8.43 7.98 16.96
CA ASN A 66 -9.78 7.57 17.25
C ASN A 66 -10.75 8.65 16.76
N GLN A 67 -11.86 8.22 16.19
CA GLN A 67 -12.90 9.12 15.68
C GLN A 67 -13.99 9.42 16.75
N VAL A 68 -13.67 9.17 18.01
CA VAL A 68 -14.60 9.31 19.14
C VAL A 68 -14.37 10.65 19.83
N LYS A 69 -15.38 11.52 19.83
CA LYS A 69 -15.37 12.79 20.59
C LYS A 69 -15.65 12.50 22.06
N PRO A 70 -15.05 13.29 23.01
CA PRO A 70 -14.19 14.45 22.80
C PRO A 70 -12.70 14.11 22.64
N ASP A 71 -12.34 12.85 22.76
CA ASP A 71 -10.96 12.40 22.93
C ASP A 71 -10.33 12.06 21.58
N ASP A 72 -9.92 13.07 20.85
CA ASP A 72 -9.12 12.94 19.62
C ASP A 72 -7.73 12.35 19.93
N LEU A 73 -7.71 11.08 20.32
CA LEU A 73 -6.49 10.38 20.68
C LEU A 73 -5.84 9.74 19.44
N GLN A 74 -4.53 9.92 19.33
CA GLN A 74 -3.74 9.19 18.35
C GLN A 74 -3.60 7.73 18.80
N VAL A 75 -4.10 6.82 17.97
CA VAL A 75 -4.09 5.37 18.26
C VAL A 75 -3.02 4.61 17.49
N CYS A 76 -2.56 5.14 16.34
CA CYS A 76 -1.47 4.58 15.56
C CYS A 76 -0.24 5.48 15.63
N LYS A 77 0.92 4.86 15.87
CA LYS A 77 2.24 5.50 15.98
C LYS A 77 3.30 4.73 15.17
N GLY A 78 4.55 5.08 15.35
CA GLY A 78 5.69 4.42 14.72
C GLY A 78 5.83 4.82 13.24
N ILE A 79 6.11 3.86 12.36
CA ILE A 79 6.40 4.10 10.94
C ILE A 79 5.24 4.82 10.23
N GLY A 80 3.98 4.53 10.60
CA GLY A 80 2.82 5.21 10.04
C GLY A 80 2.75 6.69 10.42
N GLU A 81 3.07 7.03 11.66
CA GLU A 81 3.17 8.43 12.12
C GLU A 81 4.34 9.13 11.44
N GLU A 82 5.50 8.48 11.37
CA GLU A 82 6.71 8.99 10.71
C GLU A 82 6.43 9.32 9.23
N LEU A 83 5.74 8.42 8.52
CA LEU A 83 5.30 8.65 7.15
C LEU A 83 4.48 9.95 7.05
N ILE A 84 3.49 10.13 7.91
CA ILE A 84 2.63 11.32 7.89
C ILE A 84 3.44 12.58 8.18
N LEU A 85 4.32 12.55 9.16
CA LEU A 85 5.18 13.70 9.49
C LEU A 85 6.11 14.06 8.34
N ASN A 86 6.67 13.07 7.65
CA ASN A 86 7.50 13.29 6.47
C ASN A 86 6.68 13.84 5.29
N LEU A 87 5.45 13.37 5.09
CA LEU A 87 4.53 13.92 4.09
C LEU A 87 4.23 15.40 4.37
N ILE A 88 3.92 15.75 5.61
CA ILE A 88 3.66 17.13 6.03
C ILE A 88 4.91 17.99 5.82
N ALA A 89 6.08 17.51 6.22
CA ALA A 89 7.34 18.24 6.09
C ALA A 89 7.72 18.52 4.63
N GLN A 90 7.31 17.64 3.69
CA GLN A 90 7.53 17.83 2.25
C GLN A 90 6.35 18.52 1.53
N GLY A 91 5.34 19.00 2.26
CA GLY A 91 4.16 19.66 1.70
C GLY A 91 3.19 18.69 1.03
N GLY A 92 3.35 17.38 1.25
CA GLY A 92 2.53 16.33 0.67
C GLY A 92 1.31 15.94 1.48
N ALA A 93 1.13 16.51 2.67
CA ALA A 93 -0.07 16.35 3.47
C ALA A 93 -0.28 17.56 4.37
N GLU A 94 -1.52 17.81 4.76
CA GLU A 94 -1.85 18.82 5.76
C GLU A 94 -1.98 18.20 7.16
N HIS A 95 -1.74 18.99 8.18
CA HIS A 95 -1.98 18.55 9.55
C HIS A 95 -3.48 18.33 9.77
N SER A 96 -3.86 17.25 10.44
CA SER A 96 -5.26 16.85 10.70
C SER A 96 -6.16 17.94 11.26
N LYS A 97 -5.59 18.90 12.02
CA LYS A 97 -6.33 20.07 12.50
C LYS A 97 -6.89 20.94 11.38
N ASN A 98 -6.16 21.08 10.27
CA ASN A 98 -6.60 21.87 9.12
C ASN A 98 -7.72 21.16 8.38
N SER A 99 -7.62 19.85 8.22
CA SER A 99 -8.69 19.01 7.65
C SER A 99 -9.96 19.09 8.51
N TYR A 100 -9.83 19.12 9.84
CA TYR A 100 -10.93 19.29 10.77
C TYR A 100 -11.62 20.66 10.62
N GLU A 101 -10.86 21.76 10.54
CA GLU A 101 -11.43 23.09 10.36
C GLU A 101 -12.08 23.27 8.97
N SER A 102 -11.52 22.65 7.95
CA SER A 102 -12.16 22.60 6.61
C SER A 102 -13.47 21.82 6.62
N ALA A 103 -13.52 20.71 7.33
CA ALA A 103 -14.74 19.91 7.48
C ALA A 103 -15.81 20.59 8.32
N LYS A 104 -15.44 21.44 9.30
CA LYS A 104 -16.41 22.26 10.06
C LYS A 104 -17.13 23.30 9.19
N ARG A 105 -16.49 23.79 8.14
CA ARG A 105 -17.08 24.74 7.19
C ARG A 105 -18.13 24.12 6.29
N SER A 106 -18.10 22.81 6.12
CA SER A 106 -19.17 22.09 5.46
C SER A 106 -20.26 21.79 6.47
N ASP A 107 -21.49 22.32 6.29
CA ASP A 107 -22.69 22.06 7.13
C ASP A 107 -23.12 20.58 7.13
N LYS A 108 -22.33 19.68 6.59
CA LYS A 108 -22.59 18.26 6.61
C LYS A 108 -22.28 17.70 7.99
N LYS A 109 -23.32 17.47 8.77
CA LYS A 109 -23.31 16.65 9.98
C LYS A 109 -22.97 15.19 9.65
N GLY A 110 -21.75 14.92 9.26
CA GLY A 110 -21.33 13.57 8.95
C GLY A 110 -19.82 13.52 8.94
N ASP A 111 -19.31 12.66 9.73
CA ASP A 111 -17.99 12.09 9.65
C ASP A 111 -16.84 13.10 9.44
N LEU A 112 -16.51 13.77 10.52
CA LEU A 112 -15.27 14.52 10.63
C LEU A 112 -14.14 13.53 10.90
N SER A 113 -13.90 12.66 9.95
CA SER A 113 -12.77 11.76 10.04
C SER A 113 -11.50 12.61 10.04
N TYR A 114 -10.69 12.46 11.08
CA TYR A 114 -9.33 13.00 11.13
C TYR A 114 -8.45 12.25 10.15
N ASN A 115 -8.82 12.32 8.88
CA ASN A 115 -8.11 11.69 7.78
C ASN A 115 -7.02 12.63 7.29
N TYR A 116 -5.90 12.05 6.91
CA TYR A 116 -4.83 12.77 6.24
C TYR A 116 -4.98 12.56 4.75
N ALA A 117 -5.48 13.57 4.04
CA ALA A 117 -5.35 13.63 2.59
C ALA A 117 -3.88 13.91 2.24
N PHE A 118 -3.39 13.31 1.18
CA PHE A 118 -2.00 13.47 0.77
C PHE A 118 -1.85 13.52 -0.75
N ASP A 119 -0.77 14.16 -1.20
CA ASP A 119 -0.32 14.12 -2.57
C ASP A 119 0.33 12.76 -2.87
N THR A 120 -0.17 12.07 -3.89
CA THR A 120 0.29 10.72 -4.26
C THR A 120 1.71 10.70 -4.78
N GLU A 121 2.18 11.77 -5.44
CA GLU A 121 3.54 11.84 -5.98
C GLU A 121 4.55 12.07 -4.83
N ILE A 122 4.20 12.94 -3.89
CA ILE A 122 5.02 13.14 -2.68
C ILE A 122 5.01 11.87 -1.82
N PHE A 123 3.89 11.15 -1.75
CA PHE A 123 3.83 9.87 -1.05
C PHE A 123 4.80 8.84 -1.64
N LYS A 124 4.86 8.70 -2.98
CA LYS A 124 5.82 7.82 -3.67
C LYS A 124 7.26 8.16 -3.29
N LYS A 125 7.58 9.47 -3.29
CA LYS A 125 8.91 9.95 -2.92
C LYS A 125 9.25 9.64 -1.46
N VAL A 126 8.39 10.01 -0.54
CA VAL A 126 8.61 9.83 0.91
C VAL A 126 8.78 8.36 1.27
N THR A 127 7.94 7.47 0.73
CA THR A 127 8.06 6.03 1.00
C THR A 127 9.35 5.46 0.42
N LEU A 128 9.78 5.91 -0.76
CA LEU A 128 11.05 5.52 -1.35
C LEU A 128 12.24 5.97 -0.48
N ASP A 129 12.24 7.23 -0.06
CA ASP A 129 13.28 7.78 0.80
C ASP A 129 13.41 6.98 2.10
N MET A 130 12.29 6.70 2.76
CA MET A 130 12.26 5.92 4.01
C MET A 130 12.80 4.49 3.85
N VAL A 131 12.51 3.84 2.72
CA VAL A 131 13.00 2.48 2.41
C VAL A 131 14.50 2.49 2.14
N ILE A 132 14.99 3.49 1.39
CA ILE A 132 16.42 3.68 1.10
C ILE A 132 17.18 3.99 2.38
N GLU A 133 16.71 4.94 3.19
CA GLU A 133 17.32 5.33 4.47
C GLU A 133 17.38 4.17 5.47
N ALA A 134 16.42 3.25 5.42
CA ALA A 134 16.43 2.04 6.23
C ALA A 134 17.48 1.02 5.77
N GLY A 135 18.03 1.16 4.57
CA GLY A 135 19.02 0.24 4.00
C GLY A 135 18.42 -1.00 3.35
N CYS A 136 17.16 -0.94 2.90
CA CYS A 136 16.56 -2.04 2.14
C CYS A 136 17.09 -2.09 0.71
N GLU A 137 17.26 -3.31 0.19
CA GLU A 137 17.41 -3.53 -1.23
C GLU A 137 16.02 -3.51 -1.90
N ILE A 138 15.93 -2.92 -3.09
CA ILE A 138 14.65 -2.67 -3.79
C ILE A 138 14.69 -3.30 -5.18
N LEU A 139 13.64 -4.02 -5.53
CA LEU A 139 13.38 -4.47 -6.90
C LEU A 139 12.00 -3.97 -7.36
N PHE A 140 11.99 -2.89 -8.12
CA PHE A 140 10.81 -2.44 -8.86
C PHE A 140 10.59 -3.25 -10.15
N HIS A 141 9.41 -3.11 -10.75
CA HIS A 141 9.00 -3.84 -11.94
C HIS A 141 9.21 -5.35 -11.82
N THR A 142 8.98 -5.87 -10.61
CA THR A 142 9.24 -7.26 -10.26
C THR A 142 7.97 -7.88 -9.68
N TYR A 143 7.48 -8.91 -10.38
CA TYR A 143 6.30 -9.65 -9.96
C TYR A 143 6.68 -10.80 -9.05
N PHE A 144 5.88 -11.02 -8.00
CA PHE A 144 5.85 -12.29 -7.32
C PHE A 144 5.22 -13.34 -8.26
N ALA A 145 5.91 -14.46 -8.48
CA ALA A 145 5.46 -15.50 -9.38
C ALA A 145 5.09 -16.80 -8.68
N ASP A 146 5.83 -17.18 -7.63
CA ASP A 146 5.57 -18.40 -6.87
C ASP A 146 6.27 -18.40 -5.52
N THR A 147 5.91 -19.34 -4.63
CA THR A 147 6.53 -19.54 -3.32
C THR A 147 7.44 -20.79 -3.35
N ILE A 148 8.65 -20.65 -2.81
CA ILE A 148 9.56 -21.77 -2.60
C ILE A 148 9.24 -22.39 -1.25
N VAL A 149 8.71 -23.60 -1.25
CA VAL A 149 8.38 -24.37 -0.05
C VAL A 149 9.22 -25.64 0.01
N ASP A 150 9.81 -25.92 1.13
CA ASP A 150 10.57 -27.14 1.42
C ASP A 150 10.22 -27.64 2.83
N ASP A 151 9.80 -28.89 2.90
CA ASP A 151 9.34 -29.54 4.14
C ASP A 151 8.32 -28.68 4.94
N GLY A 152 7.30 -28.16 4.24
CA GLY A 152 6.25 -27.31 4.83
C GLY A 152 6.71 -25.92 5.28
N CYS A 153 7.95 -25.56 5.03
CA CYS A 153 8.51 -24.25 5.35
C CYS A 153 8.75 -23.41 4.11
N VAL A 154 8.36 -22.15 4.14
CA VAL A 154 8.71 -21.17 3.11
C VAL A 154 10.20 -20.87 3.18
N LYS A 155 10.91 -21.06 2.07
CA LYS A 155 12.35 -20.83 1.93
C LYS A 155 12.69 -19.63 1.05
N GLY A 156 11.68 -19.01 0.45
CA GLY A 156 11.86 -17.87 -0.43
C GLY A 156 10.72 -17.75 -1.43
N ILE A 157 10.94 -16.97 -2.46
CA ILE A 157 9.98 -16.71 -3.52
C ILE A 157 10.62 -16.84 -4.91
N ILE A 158 9.78 -17.07 -5.90
CA ILE A 158 10.13 -16.93 -7.31
C ILE A 158 9.62 -15.57 -7.79
N ILE A 159 10.47 -14.85 -8.47
CA ILE A 159 10.17 -13.55 -9.07
C ILE A 159 10.26 -13.61 -10.60
N GLU A 160 9.54 -12.70 -11.24
CA GLU A 160 9.61 -12.48 -12.68
C GLU A 160 9.79 -10.99 -12.95
N ASN A 161 10.79 -10.62 -13.75
CA ASN A 161 11.06 -9.24 -14.15
C ASN A 161 11.75 -9.20 -15.53
N LYS A 162 12.26 -8.04 -15.92
CA LYS A 162 12.95 -7.88 -17.22
C LYS A 162 14.16 -8.81 -17.40
N SER A 163 14.80 -9.21 -16.29
CA SER A 163 15.93 -10.17 -16.30
C SER A 163 15.46 -11.63 -16.36
N GLY A 164 14.14 -11.86 -16.37
CA GLY A 164 13.52 -13.18 -16.40
C GLY A 164 13.20 -13.72 -15.01
N ARG A 165 12.94 -15.02 -14.97
CA ARG A 165 12.52 -15.76 -13.78
C ARG A 165 13.71 -16.10 -12.90
N GLN A 166 13.63 -15.74 -11.61
CA GLN A 166 14.71 -15.90 -10.64
C GLN A 166 14.16 -16.37 -9.29
N ALA A 167 14.99 -17.07 -8.50
CA ALA A 167 14.69 -17.44 -7.13
C ALA A 167 15.31 -16.43 -6.17
N VAL A 168 14.57 -16.02 -5.16
CA VAL A 168 15.05 -15.22 -4.02
C VAL A 168 14.89 -16.07 -2.77
N LEU A 169 16.02 -16.40 -2.11
CA LEU A 169 15.99 -17.18 -0.89
C LEU A 169 15.87 -16.27 0.34
N ALA A 170 15.12 -16.71 1.34
CA ALA A 170 14.87 -15.93 2.54
C ALA A 170 14.71 -16.82 3.77
N LYS A 171 15.09 -16.30 4.94
CA LYS A 171 14.75 -16.90 6.23
C LYS A 171 13.29 -16.66 6.58
N VAL A 172 12.79 -15.46 6.24
CA VAL A 172 11.38 -15.02 6.45
C VAL A 172 10.87 -14.33 5.19
N VAL A 173 9.65 -14.67 4.78
CA VAL A 173 8.93 -13.96 3.71
C VAL A 173 7.72 -13.27 4.32
N VAL A 174 7.59 -11.97 4.06
CA VAL A 174 6.41 -11.18 4.42
C VAL A 174 5.51 -11.09 3.19
N ASP A 175 4.31 -11.63 3.31
CA ASP A 175 3.28 -11.48 2.28
C ASP A 175 2.57 -10.14 2.43
N ALA A 176 2.87 -9.23 1.53
CA ALA A 176 2.26 -7.91 1.42
C ALA A 176 1.69 -7.66 0.01
N THR A 177 1.34 -8.75 -0.69
CA THR A 177 0.82 -8.72 -2.06
C THR A 177 -0.58 -8.10 -2.17
N GLY A 178 -1.28 -7.94 -1.06
CA GLY A 178 -2.64 -7.40 -1.00
C GLY A 178 -3.70 -8.50 -0.95
N ASP A 179 -3.50 -9.58 -1.70
CA ASP A 179 -4.46 -10.69 -1.80
C ASP A 179 -3.96 -11.99 -1.15
N GLY A 180 -2.77 -11.98 -0.51
CA GLY A 180 -2.22 -13.15 0.17
C GLY A 180 -1.63 -14.18 -0.81
N ASP A 181 -1.07 -13.74 -1.92
CA ASP A 181 -0.58 -14.59 -3.01
C ASP A 181 0.54 -15.53 -2.55
N VAL A 182 1.45 -15.05 -1.69
CA VAL A 182 2.54 -15.87 -1.16
C VAL A 182 2.00 -16.98 -0.28
N ALA A 183 1.09 -16.66 0.62
CA ALA A 183 0.47 -17.62 1.54
C ALA A 183 -0.34 -18.66 0.77
N ALA A 184 -1.13 -18.23 -0.20
CA ALA A 184 -1.93 -19.13 -1.04
C ALA A 184 -1.05 -20.12 -1.82
N ARG A 185 0.04 -19.64 -2.42
CA ARG A 185 0.98 -20.51 -3.16
C ARG A 185 1.85 -21.36 -2.24
N ALA A 186 2.01 -20.96 -0.98
CA ALA A 186 2.64 -21.80 0.04
C ALA A 186 1.73 -22.95 0.52
N GLY A 187 0.48 -22.99 0.07
CA GLY A 187 -0.49 -24.02 0.47
C GLY A 187 -1.22 -23.69 1.78
N ALA A 188 -1.14 -22.45 2.28
CA ALA A 188 -1.91 -22.03 3.44
C ALA A 188 -3.41 -22.07 3.12
N ALA A 189 -4.19 -22.52 4.10
CA ALA A 189 -5.65 -22.47 3.98
C ALA A 189 -6.11 -21.00 3.98
N PHE A 190 -6.98 -20.66 3.03
CA PHE A 190 -7.59 -19.34 2.95
C PHE A 190 -9.07 -19.46 2.68
N TRP A 191 -9.80 -18.46 3.08
CA TRP A 191 -11.23 -18.38 2.80
C TRP A 191 -11.51 -17.29 1.78
N GLN A 192 -12.22 -17.68 0.73
CA GLN A 192 -12.66 -16.76 -0.31
C GLN A 192 -14.19 -16.69 -0.29
N THR A 193 -14.72 -15.49 -0.18
CA THR A 193 -16.15 -15.24 -0.27
C THR A 193 -16.64 -15.57 -1.68
N LYS A 194 -17.60 -16.48 -1.81
CA LYS A 194 -18.21 -16.83 -3.10
C LYS A 194 -19.60 -16.20 -3.20
N GLY A 195 -19.88 -15.57 -4.34
CA GLY A 195 -21.20 -15.06 -4.66
C GLY A 195 -21.69 -13.92 -3.74
N ASN A 196 -22.98 -13.88 -3.45
CA ASN A 196 -23.66 -12.82 -2.71
C ASN A 196 -23.68 -13.06 -1.18
N GLU A 197 -22.91 -14.00 -0.66
CA GLU A 197 -22.99 -14.45 0.74
C GLU A 197 -22.29 -13.53 1.75
N ALA A 198 -21.54 -12.53 1.30
CA ALA A 198 -20.99 -11.53 2.20
C ALA A 198 -21.10 -10.12 1.59
N PRO A 199 -21.25 -9.10 2.45
CA PRO A 199 -21.18 -7.73 1.98
C PRO A 199 -19.81 -7.49 1.37
N ARG A 200 -19.77 -7.24 0.07
CA ARG A 200 -18.56 -6.79 -0.62
C ARG A 200 -18.47 -5.29 -0.48
N LEU A 201 -17.27 -4.79 -0.29
CA LEU A 201 -17.02 -3.38 -0.55
C LEU A 201 -17.30 -3.11 -2.04
N PHE A 202 -17.90 -1.97 -2.30
CA PHE A 202 -18.15 -1.55 -3.69
C PHE A 202 -16.81 -1.36 -4.41
N ASP A 203 -16.77 -1.78 -5.67
CA ASP A 203 -15.68 -1.40 -6.55
C ASP A 203 -15.76 0.12 -6.74
N ALA A 204 -14.61 0.79 -6.63
CA ALA A 204 -14.51 2.23 -6.81
C ALA A 204 -13.46 2.54 -7.86
N MET A 205 -13.77 3.51 -8.73
CA MET A 205 -12.80 4.11 -9.63
C MET A 205 -12.41 5.47 -9.07
N MET A 206 -11.11 5.67 -8.89
CA MET A 206 -10.55 6.94 -8.46
C MET A 206 -9.82 7.59 -9.63
N TYR A 207 -9.96 8.91 -9.74
CA TYR A 207 -9.28 9.70 -10.79
C TYR A 207 -9.00 11.10 -10.27
N LYS A 208 -7.96 11.71 -10.80
CA LYS A 208 -7.62 13.10 -10.54
C LYS A 208 -8.24 13.98 -11.62
N ILE A 209 -8.79 15.10 -11.20
CA ILE A 209 -9.22 16.19 -12.07
C ILE A 209 -8.53 17.48 -11.66
N SER A 210 -8.26 18.35 -12.62
CA SER A 210 -7.68 19.68 -12.38
C SER A 210 -8.42 20.73 -13.21
N GLY A 211 -8.11 22.00 -12.99
CA GLY A 211 -8.71 23.10 -13.74
C GLY A 211 -10.10 23.53 -13.26
N PHE A 212 -10.45 23.20 -12.01
CA PHE A 212 -11.66 23.70 -11.34
C PHE A 212 -11.30 24.78 -10.30
N ASP A 213 -12.26 25.60 -9.95
CA ASP A 213 -12.13 26.59 -8.89
C ASP A 213 -12.45 25.92 -7.54
N PRO A 214 -11.51 25.88 -6.57
CA PRO A 214 -11.76 25.26 -5.28
C PRO A 214 -12.83 25.95 -4.44
N ASP A 215 -13.17 27.21 -4.75
CA ASP A 215 -14.21 28.00 -4.07
C ASP A 215 -15.61 27.68 -4.61
N THR A 216 -15.71 26.96 -5.73
CA THR A 216 -16.98 26.46 -6.21
C THR A 216 -17.32 25.11 -5.59
N ASP A 217 -18.57 24.90 -5.27
CA ASP A 217 -19.34 23.85 -4.57
C ASP A 217 -18.83 22.37 -4.55
N PHE A 218 -17.56 22.09 -4.43
CA PHE A 218 -17.08 20.75 -4.15
C PHE A 218 -16.68 20.56 -2.68
N PRO A 219 -17.59 20.06 -1.84
CA PRO A 219 -17.29 19.78 -0.43
C PRO A 219 -16.56 18.43 -0.28
N GLY A 220 -15.42 18.27 -0.90
CA GLY A 220 -14.56 17.11 -0.77
C GLY A 220 -13.15 17.52 -0.40
N GLY A 221 -12.41 16.66 0.27
CA GLY A 221 -11.04 16.93 0.65
C GLY A 221 -10.20 17.27 -0.58
N LEU A 222 -9.87 18.55 -0.71
CA LEU A 222 -8.98 19.06 -1.75
C LEU A 222 -7.57 19.07 -1.22
N PHE A 223 -6.66 18.59 -2.02
CA PHE A 223 -5.24 18.83 -1.80
C PHE A 223 -4.71 19.70 -2.96
N GLY A 224 -4.42 20.96 -2.65
CA GLY A 224 -4.07 21.94 -3.68
C GLY A 224 -5.22 22.18 -4.67
N ASN A 225 -4.92 22.18 -5.96
CA ASN A 225 -5.90 22.34 -7.05
C ASN A 225 -6.32 21.00 -7.67
N GLU A 226 -6.16 19.92 -6.95
CA GLU A 226 -6.53 18.57 -7.41
C GLU A 226 -7.63 17.99 -6.54
N LEU A 227 -8.66 17.46 -7.18
CA LEU A 227 -9.75 16.73 -6.55
C LEU A 227 -9.62 15.24 -6.88
N VAL A 228 -9.57 14.40 -5.85
CA VAL A 228 -9.73 12.96 -6.03
C VAL A 228 -11.19 12.61 -5.76
N LEU A 229 -11.90 12.24 -6.81
CA LEU A 229 -13.27 11.75 -6.71
C LEU A 229 -13.25 10.23 -6.63
N TRP A 230 -14.07 9.69 -5.75
CA TRP A 230 -14.38 8.28 -5.70
C TRP A 230 -15.90 8.09 -5.72
N GLY A 231 -16.31 7.08 -6.42
CA GLY A 231 -17.71 6.70 -6.52
C GLY A 231 -17.86 5.21 -6.77
N PRO A 232 -19.02 4.62 -6.45
CA PRO A 232 -19.23 3.21 -6.76
C PRO A 232 -19.11 3.00 -8.28
N ALA A 233 -18.27 2.07 -8.69
CA ALA A 233 -18.29 1.58 -10.05
C ALA A 233 -19.62 0.85 -10.24
N THR A 234 -20.53 1.44 -10.96
CA THR A 234 -21.73 0.72 -11.42
C THR A 234 -21.26 -0.32 -12.42
N THR A 235 -21.05 -1.54 -11.95
CA THR A 235 -20.98 -2.67 -12.88
C THR A 235 -22.36 -2.82 -13.49
N GLY A 236 -22.54 -2.28 -14.70
CA GLY A 236 -23.71 -2.57 -15.51
C GLY A 236 -23.74 -4.06 -15.82
N ARG A 237 -24.33 -4.82 -14.95
CA ARG A 237 -24.84 -6.14 -15.19
C ARG A 237 -26.30 -6.14 -14.71
N ASP A 238 -27.15 -5.80 -15.65
CA ASP A 238 -28.54 -6.26 -15.65
C ASP A 238 -28.56 -7.79 -15.86
#